data_168e816dd21831460d49f88843eb81e7
#
_entry.id   168e816dd21831460d49f88843eb81e7
#
_cell.length_a   1.000
_cell.length_b   1.000
_cell.length_c   1.000
_cell.angle_alpha   90.00
_cell.angle_beta   90.00
_cell.angle_gamma   90.00
#
_symmetry.space_group_name_H-M   'P 1'
#
loop_
_entity.id
_entity.type
_entity.pdbx_description
1 polymer ?
#
loop_
_entity_poly.entity_id
_entity_poly.type
_entity_poly.pdbx_seq_one_letter_code
_entity_poly.pdbx_strand_id
1 'polypeptide(L)'
;MKRSYFLALAALTLCGGLHAQDIYKVESLSGSDLNGTARFVGMGGAMSALGADISTMGSNPAAIGMFRRSDVAFTASATIQPNGTTMADIEKARGSFDQAGFVYACKLGKSGLKFFNMGFNYQKRRNFKNYIANLGVPTLDGMSQSWQMMDLAHYNGRPLDLRPESPDCDYTTPLTLIGYDTQMIAPIYNDKNELTGYSPSFANSYSYRRAQWGGIRQYDFNLSMNWEDQVYAGLTIGVYDVDMHTETDYSEILVDNNNQTDIYRMTNSEILEGTGVDVKLGIILRPIEESPFRLGFSVSTPIFYDLSQHSYLYMCSPYDYTDKEGTTHPYTEADGETGIDYRIRSPWRFNLSMGTTVGNYLALGAEYEVAHSKGAQVRYPEYDDYDGYTTQSKRDRALDHEIDACLKAVHTFRIGAEARLARGVFGRIGYNYVSAPFKKNAFLNLFTDSPSYAYSTNTDYVNLGAINRITAGLGFRGKHFYADATYQYQAQQGDVYAFHVAEDDGITNRLQAQKVDLNRHNVMFTIGYKF
;
A
#
# COMPACT_ATOMS: atom_id res chain seq x y z
N MET A 1 -13.47 10.06 34.88
CA MET A 1 -13.25 11.25 34.01
C MET A 1 -12.35 10.78 32.89
N LYS A 2 -12.86 10.74 31.67
CA LYS A 2 -12.01 10.42 30.50
C LYS A 2 -10.93 11.49 30.41
N ARG A 3 -9.67 11.10 30.55
CA ARG A 3 -8.54 11.98 30.26
C ARG A 3 -8.25 11.87 28.76
N SER A 4 -8.91 12.68 27.94
CA SER A 4 -8.49 12.92 26.58
C SER A 4 -7.28 13.84 26.65
N TYR A 5 -6.11 13.30 26.40
CA TYR A 5 -4.92 14.11 26.23
C TYR A 5 -4.96 14.69 24.82
N PHE A 6 -5.43 15.91 24.69
CA PHE A 6 -5.10 16.74 23.54
C PHE A 6 -3.59 16.99 23.63
N LEU A 7 -2.80 16.22 22.91
CA LEU A 7 -1.43 16.62 22.56
C LEU A 7 -1.60 17.84 21.65
N ALA A 8 -1.59 19.02 22.28
CA ALA A 8 -1.57 20.27 21.55
C ALA A 8 -0.35 20.27 20.64
N LEU A 9 -0.60 20.37 19.35
CA LEU A 9 0.41 20.58 18.33
C LEU A 9 1.10 21.91 18.61
N ALA A 10 2.08 21.93 19.52
CA ALA A 10 2.99 23.04 19.67
C ALA A 10 3.96 22.95 18.50
N ALA A 11 3.91 23.93 17.61
CA ALA A 11 4.89 24.14 16.56
C ALA A 11 6.30 24.21 17.19
N LEU A 12 7.02 23.09 17.19
CA LEU A 12 8.42 23.00 17.60
C LEU A 12 9.29 23.27 16.38
N THR A 13 9.56 24.56 16.19
CA THR A 13 10.73 25.01 15.47
C THR A 13 11.97 24.75 16.34
N LEU A 14 12.97 24.08 15.75
CA LEU A 14 14.33 23.89 16.24
C LEU A 14 14.52 22.77 17.29
N CYS A 15 14.79 21.58 16.75
CA CYS A 15 15.94 20.75 17.17
C CYS A 15 15.95 19.51 16.27
N GLY A 16 17.10 19.04 15.83
CA GLY A 16 17.25 17.83 15.03
C GLY A 16 16.68 16.62 15.75
N GLY A 17 15.39 16.39 15.63
CA GLY A 17 14.63 15.30 16.21
C GLY A 17 14.48 14.13 15.25
N LEU A 18 14.41 12.96 15.76
CA LEU A 18 14.58 11.63 15.23
C LEU A 18 13.19 10.98 15.05
N HIS A 19 12.86 10.45 13.87
CA HIS A 19 11.48 10.03 13.61
C HIS A 19 11.35 8.98 12.47
N ALA A 20 10.62 7.89 12.57
CA ALA A 20 10.52 6.82 11.58
C ALA A 20 9.15 6.68 10.92
N GLN A 21 9.10 6.65 9.59
CA GLN A 21 7.98 6.15 8.84
C GLN A 21 8.19 4.71 8.38
N ASP A 22 7.06 4.02 8.25
CA ASP A 22 6.98 2.62 7.96
C ASP A 22 7.33 2.31 6.50
N ILE A 23 8.33 1.47 6.26
CA ILE A 23 8.69 0.92 4.93
C ILE A 23 7.50 0.21 4.26
N TYR A 24 6.55 -0.28 5.06
CA TYR A 24 5.34 -0.96 4.59
C TYR A 24 4.39 0.00 3.88
N LYS A 25 4.36 1.29 4.27
CA LYS A 25 3.60 2.33 3.56
C LYS A 25 4.25 2.66 2.22
N VAL A 26 5.59 2.73 2.18
CA VAL A 26 6.33 2.93 0.92
C VAL A 26 6.02 1.80 -0.07
N GLU A 27 6.02 0.54 0.38
CA GLU A 27 5.58 -0.60 -0.45
C GLU A 27 4.13 -0.45 -0.88
N SER A 28 3.25 -0.17 0.08
CA SER A 28 1.82 -0.04 -0.13
C SER A 28 1.47 1.00 -1.20
N LEU A 29 2.10 2.16 -1.18
CA LEU A 29 1.88 3.25 -2.14
C LEU A 29 2.62 3.03 -3.48
N SER A 30 3.70 2.25 -3.49
CA SER A 30 4.46 1.93 -4.69
C SER A 30 3.80 0.83 -5.54
N GLY A 31 3.00 -0.03 -4.95
CA GLY A 31 2.34 -1.14 -5.61
C GLY A 31 1.25 -0.75 -6.62
N SER A 32 0.81 -1.73 -7.41
CA SER A 32 -0.37 -1.60 -8.28
C SER A 32 -1.07 -2.94 -8.43
N ASP A 33 -2.40 -2.90 -8.47
CA ASP A 33 -3.21 -4.08 -8.79
C ASP A 33 -3.36 -4.26 -10.30
N LEU A 34 -3.67 -5.50 -10.72
CA LEU A 34 -4.10 -5.76 -12.08
C LEU A 34 -5.57 -5.33 -12.20
N ASN A 35 -5.80 -4.14 -12.72
CA ASN A 35 -7.11 -3.53 -12.87
C ASN A 35 -7.20 -2.74 -14.20
N GLY A 36 -8.43 -2.36 -14.59
CA GLY A 36 -8.71 -1.65 -15.85
C GLY A 36 -9.93 -2.22 -16.56
N THR A 37 -9.94 -2.23 -17.88
CA THR A 37 -11.01 -2.89 -18.65
C THR A 37 -10.99 -4.41 -18.42
N ALA A 38 -12.15 -5.04 -18.47
CA ALA A 38 -12.24 -6.51 -18.37
C ALA A 38 -11.40 -7.21 -19.47
N ARG A 39 -11.22 -6.58 -20.63
CA ARG A 39 -10.33 -7.08 -21.68
C ARG A 39 -8.87 -7.06 -21.24
N PHE A 40 -8.41 -5.94 -20.70
CA PHE A 40 -7.03 -5.78 -20.21
C PHE A 40 -6.72 -6.79 -19.10
N VAL A 41 -7.62 -6.91 -18.12
CA VAL A 41 -7.46 -7.86 -17.00
C VAL A 41 -7.55 -9.31 -17.51
N GLY A 42 -8.46 -9.63 -18.45
CA GLY A 42 -8.58 -10.95 -19.06
C GLY A 42 -7.35 -11.43 -19.80
N MET A 43 -6.51 -10.48 -20.26
CA MET A 43 -5.19 -10.73 -20.87
C MET A 43 -4.05 -10.75 -19.83
N GLY A 44 -4.34 -10.82 -18.54
CA GLY A 44 -3.31 -10.73 -17.48
C GLY A 44 -2.57 -9.39 -17.43
N GLY A 45 -3.09 -8.36 -18.12
CA GLY A 45 -2.44 -7.06 -18.29
C GLY A 45 -1.38 -6.99 -19.41
N ALA A 46 -1.18 -8.05 -20.18
CA ALA A 46 -0.14 -8.15 -21.23
C ALA A 46 -0.59 -7.48 -22.53
N MET A 47 -0.93 -6.19 -22.48
CA MET A 47 -1.48 -5.46 -23.63
C MET A 47 -0.66 -4.23 -24.06
N SER A 48 0.44 -3.92 -23.40
CA SER A 48 1.23 -2.72 -23.67
C SER A 48 1.75 -2.62 -25.11
N ALA A 49 2.17 -3.73 -25.74
CA ALA A 49 2.58 -3.77 -27.14
C ALA A 49 1.44 -4.13 -28.11
N LEU A 50 0.38 -4.80 -27.63
CA LEU A 50 -0.80 -5.09 -28.44
C LEU A 50 -1.66 -3.84 -28.69
N GLY A 51 -1.77 -2.98 -27.69
CA GLY A 51 -2.46 -1.70 -27.75
C GLY A 51 -3.96 -1.77 -27.93
N ALA A 52 -4.56 -0.64 -28.25
CA ALA A 52 -6.00 -0.46 -28.49
C ALA A 52 -6.88 -0.91 -27.30
N ASP A 53 -6.42 -0.58 -26.08
CA ASP A 53 -7.17 -0.67 -24.85
C ASP A 53 -6.91 0.57 -23.99
N ILE A 54 -7.96 1.14 -23.42
CA ILE A 54 -7.88 2.42 -22.68
C ILE A 54 -6.97 2.28 -21.45
N SER A 55 -6.99 1.12 -20.79
CA SER A 55 -6.20 0.86 -19.58
C SER A 55 -4.68 0.87 -19.83
N THR A 56 -4.23 0.77 -21.09
CA THR A 56 -2.79 0.81 -21.42
C THR A 56 -2.18 2.19 -21.23
N MET A 57 -2.96 3.26 -21.03
CA MET A 57 -2.45 4.60 -20.68
C MET A 57 -1.55 4.56 -19.45
N GLY A 58 -1.89 3.69 -18.47
CA GLY A 58 -1.14 3.53 -17.23
C GLY A 58 0.12 2.67 -17.35
N SER A 59 0.26 1.84 -18.42
CA SER A 59 1.40 0.92 -18.61
C SER A 59 2.32 1.34 -19.74
N ASN A 60 1.79 1.58 -20.94
CA ASN A 60 2.54 2.12 -22.07
C ASN A 60 1.70 3.15 -22.83
N PRO A 61 1.97 4.44 -22.67
CA PRO A 61 1.23 5.53 -23.34
C PRO A 61 1.11 5.41 -24.87
N ALA A 62 2.12 4.85 -25.53
CA ALA A 62 2.15 4.69 -26.99
C ALA A 62 1.06 3.76 -27.52
N ALA A 63 0.54 2.86 -26.68
CA ALA A 63 -0.51 1.91 -27.06
C ALA A 63 -1.82 2.59 -27.47
N ILE A 64 -2.07 3.81 -26.97
CA ILE A 64 -3.21 4.64 -27.36
C ILE A 64 -3.09 5.12 -28.82
N GLY A 65 -1.88 5.27 -29.34
CA GLY A 65 -1.63 5.59 -30.76
C GLY A 65 -2.17 4.54 -31.75
N MET A 66 -2.54 3.36 -31.29
CA MET A 66 -3.13 2.29 -32.10
C MET A 66 -4.64 2.41 -32.32
N PHE A 67 -5.33 3.31 -31.60
CA PHE A 67 -6.75 3.54 -31.83
C PHE A 67 -6.98 4.18 -33.20
N ARG A 68 -7.93 3.60 -33.95
CA ARG A 68 -8.36 4.05 -35.28
C ARG A 68 -9.76 4.68 -35.27
N ARG A 69 -10.47 4.52 -34.17
CA ARG A 69 -11.78 5.06 -33.85
C ARG A 69 -11.79 5.53 -32.44
N SER A 70 -12.56 6.55 -32.20
CA SER A 70 -12.82 7.02 -30.83
C SER A 70 -13.55 5.96 -30.03
N ASP A 71 -13.24 5.85 -28.74
CA ASP A 71 -13.73 4.77 -27.86
C ASP A 71 -14.06 5.34 -26.49
N VAL A 72 -15.11 4.86 -25.89
CA VAL A 72 -15.47 5.11 -24.50
C VAL A 72 -15.79 3.81 -23.80
N ALA A 73 -15.30 3.62 -22.58
CA ALA A 73 -15.51 2.39 -21.81
C ALA A 73 -15.74 2.69 -20.33
N PHE A 74 -16.55 1.81 -19.71
CA PHE A 74 -16.82 1.81 -18.28
C PHE A 74 -16.68 0.39 -17.74
N THR A 75 -16.05 0.25 -16.57
CA THR A 75 -15.82 -1.05 -15.92
C THR A 75 -16.26 -0.99 -14.47
N ALA A 76 -17.02 -1.99 -14.06
CA ALA A 76 -17.36 -2.26 -12.66
C ALA A 76 -16.95 -3.69 -12.29
N SER A 77 -16.66 -3.90 -11.01
CA SER A 77 -16.29 -5.21 -10.49
C SER A 77 -16.94 -5.53 -9.14
N ALA A 78 -16.86 -6.82 -8.79
CA ALA A 78 -17.11 -7.29 -7.44
C ALA A 78 -15.91 -8.13 -6.99
N THR A 79 -15.34 -7.74 -5.84
CA THR A 79 -14.18 -8.42 -5.23
C THR A 79 -14.63 -9.14 -3.96
N ILE A 80 -14.19 -10.40 -3.80
CA ILE A 80 -14.46 -11.25 -2.64
C ILE A 80 -13.12 -11.74 -2.07
N GLN A 81 -12.94 -11.61 -0.75
CA GLN A 81 -11.85 -12.22 0.00
C GLN A 81 -12.42 -13.34 0.89
N PRO A 82 -12.24 -14.63 0.52
CA PRO A 82 -12.91 -15.75 1.22
C PRO A 82 -12.56 -15.88 2.70
N ASN A 83 -11.27 -15.64 3.03
CA ASN A 83 -10.75 -15.79 4.39
C ASN A 83 -10.89 -14.53 5.24
N GLY A 84 -11.50 -13.48 4.70
CA GLY A 84 -11.77 -12.25 5.44
C GLY A 84 -12.96 -12.44 6.39
N THR A 85 -12.83 -11.95 7.64
CA THR A 85 -13.97 -11.74 8.54
C THR A 85 -14.42 -10.30 8.45
N THR A 86 -15.68 -10.03 8.77
CA THR A 86 -16.17 -8.65 8.89
C THR A 86 -15.63 -8.04 10.18
N MET A 87 -14.97 -6.92 10.06
CA MET A 87 -14.55 -6.05 11.13
C MET A 87 -15.04 -4.64 10.77
N ALA A 88 -15.51 -3.87 11.73
CA ALA A 88 -16.00 -2.51 11.49
C ALA A 88 -16.99 -2.39 10.31
N ASP A 89 -18.00 -3.23 10.24
CA ASP A 89 -19.07 -3.24 9.21
C ASP A 89 -18.60 -3.42 7.76
N ILE A 90 -17.39 -3.96 7.55
CA ILE A 90 -16.86 -4.16 6.21
C ILE A 90 -17.23 -5.55 5.66
N GLU A 91 -18.01 -5.56 4.58
CA GLU A 91 -18.47 -6.79 3.93
C GLU A 91 -17.35 -7.56 3.21
N LYS A 92 -17.39 -8.90 3.25
CA LYS A 92 -16.46 -9.78 2.51
C LYS A 92 -16.52 -9.57 1.00
N ALA A 93 -17.70 -9.26 0.48
CA ALA A 93 -17.95 -8.99 -0.93
C ALA A 93 -18.34 -7.52 -1.11
N ARG A 94 -17.72 -6.84 -2.08
CA ARG A 94 -18.04 -5.43 -2.36
C ARG A 94 -17.98 -5.13 -3.85
N GLY A 95 -18.98 -4.39 -4.32
CA GLY A 95 -18.96 -3.76 -5.64
C GLY A 95 -17.96 -2.61 -5.72
N SER A 96 -17.36 -2.42 -6.87
CA SER A 96 -16.39 -1.36 -7.14
C SER A 96 -16.61 -0.80 -8.55
N PHE A 97 -16.47 0.53 -8.66
CA PHE A 97 -16.29 1.18 -9.95
C PHE A 97 -14.79 1.29 -10.22
N ASP A 98 -14.30 0.59 -11.25
CA ASP A 98 -12.87 0.36 -11.43
C ASP A 98 -12.23 1.20 -12.51
N GLN A 99 -12.98 1.50 -13.59
CA GLN A 99 -12.41 2.25 -14.71
C GLN A 99 -13.50 2.99 -15.49
N ALA A 100 -13.18 4.20 -15.93
CA ALA A 100 -13.92 4.96 -16.94
C ALA A 100 -12.95 5.75 -17.79
N GLY A 101 -13.10 5.67 -19.10
CA GLY A 101 -12.18 6.42 -19.96
C GLY A 101 -12.68 6.60 -21.36
N PHE A 102 -12.03 7.51 -22.05
CA PHE A 102 -12.28 7.72 -23.48
C PHE A 102 -10.97 7.97 -24.25
N VAL A 103 -11.01 7.67 -25.51
CA VAL A 103 -9.97 8.00 -26.48
C VAL A 103 -10.61 8.70 -27.68
N TYR A 104 -10.10 9.87 -28.02
CA TYR A 104 -10.43 10.56 -29.26
C TYR A 104 -9.35 10.28 -30.30
N ALA A 105 -9.70 9.61 -31.38
CA ALA A 105 -8.79 9.22 -32.45
C ALA A 105 -8.90 10.22 -33.61
N CYS A 106 -7.89 11.10 -33.74
CA CYS A 106 -7.82 12.09 -34.81
C CYS A 106 -6.97 11.56 -35.96
N LYS A 107 -7.60 11.34 -37.12
CA LYS A 107 -6.94 10.92 -38.36
C LYS A 107 -6.40 12.15 -39.08
N LEU A 108 -5.07 12.22 -39.30
CA LEU A 108 -4.40 13.37 -39.94
C LEU A 108 -4.19 13.22 -41.47
N GLY A 109 -4.20 12.04 -42.00
CA GLY A 109 -4.49 11.73 -43.45
C GLY A 109 -3.43 11.80 -44.50
N LYS A 110 -2.40 12.65 -44.53
CA LYS A 110 -1.51 12.81 -45.72
C LYS A 110 0.00 12.87 -45.46
N SER A 111 0.43 12.91 -44.22
CA SER A 111 1.83 12.85 -43.83
C SER A 111 2.14 11.48 -43.23
N GLY A 112 3.40 11.14 -43.01
CA GLY A 112 3.81 9.94 -42.28
C GLY A 112 3.12 9.81 -40.92
N LEU A 113 2.71 10.93 -40.33
CA LEU A 113 1.88 10.96 -39.10
C LEU A 113 0.40 10.67 -39.44
N LYS A 114 -0.04 9.42 -39.23
CA LYS A 114 -1.38 8.96 -39.60
C LYS A 114 -2.46 9.32 -38.59
N PHE A 115 -2.15 9.23 -37.28
CA PHE A 115 -3.07 9.55 -36.22
C PHE A 115 -2.38 10.33 -35.09
N PHE A 116 -3.14 11.24 -34.51
CA PHE A 116 -2.85 11.89 -33.25
C PHE A 116 -4.03 11.62 -32.31
N ASN A 117 -3.80 10.90 -31.22
CA ASN A 117 -4.83 10.46 -30.32
C ASN A 117 -4.68 11.14 -28.96
N MET A 118 -5.81 11.49 -28.37
CA MET A 118 -5.89 12.03 -27.02
C MET A 118 -6.79 11.12 -26.19
N GLY A 119 -6.46 10.93 -24.92
CA GLY A 119 -7.24 10.08 -24.05
C GLY A 119 -7.27 10.55 -22.62
N PHE A 120 -8.30 10.14 -21.94
CA PHE A 120 -8.47 10.24 -20.50
C PHE A 120 -8.90 8.89 -19.94
N ASN A 121 -8.33 8.51 -18.80
CA ASN A 121 -8.69 7.28 -18.10
C ASN A 121 -8.68 7.51 -16.60
N TYR A 122 -9.81 7.26 -15.95
CA TYR A 122 -9.90 7.00 -14.53
C TYR A 122 -9.72 5.51 -14.30
N GLN A 123 -8.88 5.13 -13.35
CA GLN A 123 -8.66 3.72 -12.99
C GLN A 123 -8.32 3.60 -11.51
N LYS A 124 -8.93 2.62 -10.82
CA LYS A 124 -8.49 2.26 -9.48
C LYS A 124 -7.16 1.52 -9.57
N ARG A 125 -6.08 2.18 -9.18
CA ARG A 125 -4.72 1.65 -9.25
C ARG A 125 -4.45 0.57 -8.22
N ARG A 126 -4.90 0.77 -6.98
CA ARG A 126 -4.76 -0.17 -5.87
C ARG A 126 -6.06 -0.19 -5.06
N ASN A 127 -6.44 -1.37 -4.62
CA ASN A 127 -7.55 -1.57 -3.70
C ASN A 127 -6.95 -2.11 -2.39
N PHE A 128 -7.02 -1.31 -1.32
CA PHE A 128 -6.48 -1.66 -0.02
C PHE A 128 -7.37 -2.64 0.76
N LYS A 129 -8.57 -2.95 0.27
CA LYS A 129 -9.45 -3.87 0.97
C LYS A 129 -8.73 -5.18 1.29
N ASN A 130 -8.40 -5.33 2.57
CA ASN A 130 -7.67 -6.48 3.08
C ASN A 130 -8.13 -6.75 4.52
N TYR A 131 -8.38 -8.03 4.83
CA TYR A 131 -8.74 -8.45 6.15
C TYR A 131 -7.80 -9.55 6.60
N ILE A 132 -7.22 -9.35 7.76
CA ILE A 132 -6.45 -10.34 8.49
C ILE A 132 -7.19 -10.52 9.81
N ALA A 133 -7.73 -11.70 10.04
CA ALA A 133 -8.53 -11.92 11.22
C ALA A 133 -8.18 -13.24 11.87
N ASN A 134 -8.11 -13.18 13.18
CA ASN A 134 -8.12 -14.31 14.10
C ASN A 134 -7.21 -15.45 13.68
N LEU A 135 -5.92 -15.21 13.79
CA LEU A 135 -4.87 -16.18 13.46
C LEU A 135 -4.77 -17.34 14.45
N GLY A 136 -5.84 -17.66 15.14
CA GLY A 136 -5.92 -18.59 16.26
C GLY A 136 -5.68 -17.89 17.58
N VAL A 137 -5.19 -18.63 18.58
CA VAL A 137 -4.74 -18.12 19.88
C VAL A 137 -3.26 -18.49 20.02
N PRO A 138 -2.35 -17.75 19.36
CA PRO A 138 -0.92 -18.05 19.42
C PRO A 138 -0.42 -17.88 20.85
N THR A 139 0.47 -18.75 21.27
CA THR A 139 1.17 -18.64 22.55
C THR A 139 2.27 -17.59 22.44
N LEU A 140 2.48 -16.84 23.52
CA LEU A 140 3.49 -15.79 23.62
C LEU A 140 4.71 -16.19 24.46
N ASP A 141 4.66 -17.35 25.14
CA ASP A 141 5.73 -17.85 26.02
C ASP A 141 6.24 -16.78 27.01
N GLY A 142 5.31 -16.00 27.56
CA GLY A 142 5.60 -14.90 28.47
C GLY A 142 5.89 -13.55 27.80
N MET A 143 6.10 -13.47 26.50
CA MET A 143 6.24 -12.19 25.82
C MET A 143 4.91 -11.43 25.80
N SER A 144 4.97 -10.11 25.75
CA SER A 144 3.84 -9.22 25.60
C SER A 144 4.19 -8.08 24.66
N GLN A 145 3.22 -7.43 24.07
CA GLN A 145 3.41 -6.20 23.30
C GLN A 145 4.08 -5.10 24.13
N SER A 146 3.93 -5.14 25.45
CA SER A 146 4.58 -4.21 26.38
C SER A 146 6.12 -4.29 26.35
N TRP A 147 6.70 -5.39 25.86
CA TRP A 147 8.16 -5.49 25.65
C TRP A 147 8.63 -4.51 24.57
N GLN A 148 7.85 -4.38 23.49
CA GLN A 148 8.10 -3.35 22.48
C GLN A 148 8.00 -1.94 23.07
N MET A 149 7.01 -1.67 23.91
CA MET A 149 6.85 -0.38 24.59
C MET A 149 8.03 -0.11 25.55
N MET A 150 8.49 -1.13 26.26
CA MET A 150 9.67 -1.05 27.13
C MET A 150 10.92 -0.72 26.34
N ASP A 151 11.15 -1.37 25.20
CA ASP A 151 12.30 -1.08 24.34
C ASP A 151 12.28 0.37 23.86
N LEU A 152 11.10 0.86 23.46
CA LEU A 152 10.88 2.25 23.02
C LEU A 152 10.94 3.29 24.15
N ALA A 153 10.88 2.85 25.42
CA ALA A 153 11.08 3.70 26.58
C ALA A 153 12.56 4.03 26.88
N HIS A 154 13.46 3.67 25.95
CA HIS A 154 14.89 3.95 26.05
C HIS A 154 15.38 4.75 24.84
N TYR A 155 16.29 5.68 25.08
CA TYR A 155 16.95 6.47 24.05
C TYR A 155 18.45 6.55 24.32
N ASN A 156 19.26 6.18 23.33
CA ASN A 156 20.73 6.12 23.46
C ASN A 156 21.22 5.35 24.71
N GLY A 157 20.53 4.24 25.04
CA GLY A 157 20.88 3.36 26.15
C GLY A 157 20.52 3.89 27.55
N ARG A 158 19.77 4.99 27.66
CA ARG A 158 19.20 5.49 28.92
C ARG A 158 17.68 5.35 28.92
N PRO A 159 17.05 5.04 30.08
CA PRO A 159 15.61 5.12 30.19
C PRO A 159 15.13 6.57 30.08
N LEU A 160 14.01 6.77 29.39
CA LEU A 160 13.33 8.05 29.26
C LEU A 160 12.40 8.26 30.46
N ASP A 161 12.30 9.47 30.96
CA ASP A 161 11.30 9.82 31.97
C ASP A 161 9.95 10.08 31.29
N LEU A 162 9.03 9.11 31.37
CA LEU A 162 7.72 9.14 30.72
C LEU A 162 6.64 9.86 31.54
N ARG A 163 7.01 10.51 32.67
CA ARG A 163 6.04 11.29 33.45
C ARG A 163 5.51 12.47 32.60
N PRO A 164 4.23 12.79 32.73
CA PRO A 164 3.67 13.97 32.08
C PRO A 164 4.53 15.22 32.30
N GLU A 165 4.72 16.05 31.27
CA GLU A 165 5.53 17.27 31.27
C GLU A 165 7.06 17.03 31.25
N SER A 166 7.54 15.80 31.25
CA SER A 166 8.95 15.52 31.03
C SER A 166 9.34 15.80 29.58
N PRO A 167 10.47 16.51 29.33
CA PRO A 167 10.97 16.71 27.97
C PRO A 167 11.40 15.41 27.29
N ASP A 168 11.58 14.33 28.03
CA ASP A 168 11.91 13.01 27.51
C ASP A 168 10.74 12.39 26.72
N CYS A 169 9.50 12.84 26.96
CA CYS A 169 8.32 12.38 26.21
C CYS A 169 8.42 12.68 24.70
N ASP A 170 9.16 13.71 24.30
CA ASP A 170 9.38 14.04 22.89
C ASP A 170 10.30 13.05 22.17
N TYR A 171 10.99 12.18 22.91
CA TYR A 171 11.94 11.18 22.38
C TYR A 171 11.36 9.76 22.33
N THR A 172 10.07 9.60 22.48
CA THR A 172 9.40 8.29 22.39
C THR A 172 8.09 8.36 21.59
N THR A 173 7.39 7.25 21.47
CA THR A 173 6.18 7.14 20.67
C THR A 173 4.91 7.29 21.50
N PRO A 174 3.77 7.70 20.89
CA PRO A 174 2.46 7.68 21.55
C PRO A 174 2.11 6.30 22.13
N LEU A 175 2.52 5.23 21.44
CA LEU A 175 2.37 3.86 21.91
C LEU A 175 3.00 3.66 23.30
N THR A 176 4.23 4.14 23.49
CA THR A 176 4.97 3.99 24.76
C THR A 176 4.39 4.86 25.86
N LEU A 177 4.01 6.11 25.54
CA LEU A 177 3.38 7.01 26.52
C LEU A 177 2.06 6.47 27.04
N ILE A 178 1.19 5.99 26.13
CA ILE A 178 -0.09 5.38 26.49
C ILE A 178 0.13 4.05 27.24
N GLY A 179 1.16 3.27 26.85
CA GLY A 179 1.57 2.07 27.56
C GLY A 179 2.05 2.34 29.00
N TYR A 180 2.71 3.45 29.22
CA TYR A 180 3.07 3.92 30.56
C TYR A 180 1.84 4.38 31.37
N ASP A 181 0.97 5.18 30.76
CA ASP A 181 -0.25 5.68 31.41
C ASP A 181 -1.21 4.54 31.77
N THR A 182 -1.25 3.47 30.97
CA THR A 182 -2.06 2.27 31.24
C THR A 182 -1.34 1.22 32.08
N GLN A 183 -0.15 1.53 32.60
CA GLN A 183 0.65 0.63 33.45
C GLN A 183 1.08 -0.69 32.76
N MET A 184 1.04 -0.76 31.42
CA MET A 184 1.57 -1.90 30.68
C MET A 184 3.10 -2.00 30.81
N ILE A 185 3.76 -0.88 31.03
CA ILE A 185 5.16 -0.77 31.45
C ILE A 185 5.25 0.02 32.76
N ALA A 186 6.02 -0.48 33.71
CA ALA A 186 6.18 0.13 35.02
C ALA A 186 7.63 0.60 35.25
N PRO A 187 7.88 1.82 35.76
CA PRO A 187 9.23 2.33 36.00
C PRO A 187 9.95 1.56 37.11
N ILE A 188 11.23 1.30 36.92
CA ILE A 188 12.12 0.66 37.91
C ILE A 188 13.09 1.73 38.42
N TYR A 189 13.11 1.88 39.75
CA TYR A 189 14.02 2.81 40.42
C TYR A 189 15.07 2.06 41.24
N ASN A 190 16.28 2.61 41.34
CA ASN A 190 17.32 2.12 42.23
C ASN A 190 17.12 2.62 43.67
N ASP A 191 17.99 2.19 44.60
CA ASP A 191 17.96 2.60 46.01
C ASP A 191 18.12 4.12 46.23
N LYS A 192 18.61 4.86 45.21
CA LYS A 192 18.76 6.31 45.21
C LYS A 192 17.56 7.03 44.58
N ASN A 193 16.50 6.32 44.26
CA ASN A 193 15.30 6.82 43.54
C ASN A 193 15.63 7.39 42.15
N GLU A 194 16.65 6.84 41.47
CA GLU A 194 16.96 7.15 40.08
C GLU A 194 16.31 6.12 39.16
N LEU A 195 15.69 6.57 38.05
CA LEU A 195 15.08 5.70 37.06
C LEU A 195 16.16 4.87 36.36
N THR A 196 16.04 3.55 36.38
CA THR A 196 17.00 2.62 35.78
C THR A 196 16.45 1.86 34.58
N GLY A 197 15.13 1.82 34.40
CA GLY A 197 14.47 1.15 33.29
C GLY A 197 12.98 0.98 33.50
N TYR A 198 12.39 0.10 32.72
CA TYR A 198 10.98 -0.26 32.79
C TYR A 198 10.81 -1.76 32.85
N SER A 199 9.79 -2.22 33.58
CA SER A 199 9.34 -3.61 33.62
C SER A 199 8.13 -3.79 32.71
N PRO A 200 8.14 -4.72 31.76
CA PRO A 200 7.00 -5.03 30.93
C PRO A 200 6.02 -5.96 31.65
N SER A 201 4.80 -6.08 31.13
CA SER A 201 3.85 -7.13 31.48
C SER A 201 4.22 -8.45 30.80
N PHE A 202 3.60 -9.56 31.25
CA PHE A 202 3.77 -10.89 30.69
C PHE A 202 2.42 -11.42 30.19
N ALA A 203 2.43 -12.12 29.04
CA ALA A 203 1.22 -12.64 28.43
C ALA A 203 1.38 -14.09 27.98
N ASN A 204 0.28 -14.86 28.01
CA ASN A 204 0.24 -16.24 27.53
C ASN A 204 -0.10 -16.34 26.06
N SER A 205 -1.02 -15.49 25.60
CA SER A 205 -1.56 -15.56 24.25
C SER A 205 -2.14 -14.23 23.80
N TYR A 206 -2.37 -14.09 22.50
CA TYR A 206 -2.97 -12.88 21.94
C TYR A 206 -4.05 -13.19 20.90
N SER A 207 -4.89 -12.20 20.62
CA SER A 207 -5.80 -12.15 19.49
C SER A 207 -5.52 -10.89 18.69
N TYR A 208 -5.52 -11.02 17.37
CA TYR A 208 -5.20 -9.94 16.45
C TYR A 208 -6.19 -9.91 15.28
N ARG A 209 -6.70 -8.73 14.97
CA ARG A 209 -7.53 -8.46 13.80
C ARG A 209 -7.13 -7.15 13.18
N ARG A 210 -7.05 -7.12 11.86
CA ARG A 210 -6.75 -5.92 11.09
C ARG A 210 -7.64 -5.83 9.85
N ALA A 211 -8.26 -4.69 9.66
CA ALA A 211 -8.99 -4.31 8.48
C ALA A 211 -8.31 -3.14 7.78
N GLN A 212 -8.15 -3.22 6.48
CA GLN A 212 -7.76 -2.10 5.63
C GLN A 212 -8.81 -1.89 4.55
N TRP A 213 -9.05 -0.62 4.19
CA TRP A 213 -9.95 -0.27 3.08
C TRP A 213 -9.55 1.05 2.42
N GLY A 214 -10.30 1.45 1.36
CA GLY A 214 -9.93 2.57 0.52
C GLY A 214 -9.17 2.13 -0.73
N GLY A 215 -8.36 3.02 -1.30
CA GLY A 215 -7.60 2.72 -2.50
C GLY A 215 -6.82 3.90 -3.05
N ILE A 216 -6.06 3.65 -4.09
CA ILE A 216 -5.41 4.67 -4.91
C ILE A 216 -6.21 4.81 -6.20
N ARG A 217 -6.76 5.99 -6.44
CA ARG A 217 -7.42 6.36 -7.69
C ARG A 217 -6.42 7.04 -8.61
N GLN A 218 -6.41 6.65 -9.87
CA GLN A 218 -5.49 7.18 -10.88
C GLN A 218 -6.27 7.82 -12.01
N TYR A 219 -5.87 9.01 -12.41
CA TYR A 219 -6.41 9.80 -13.51
C TYR A 219 -5.30 10.04 -14.52
N ASP A 220 -5.38 9.42 -15.70
CA ASP A 220 -4.38 9.51 -16.74
C ASP A 220 -4.85 10.43 -17.89
N PHE A 221 -4.03 11.39 -18.26
CA PHE A 221 -4.19 12.26 -19.43
C PHE A 221 -3.13 11.88 -20.46
N ASN A 222 -3.55 11.39 -21.61
CA ASN A 222 -2.66 10.83 -22.63
C ASN A 222 -2.68 11.62 -23.93
N LEU A 223 -1.48 11.79 -24.50
CA LEU A 223 -1.27 12.21 -25.88
C LEU A 223 -0.42 11.17 -26.59
N SER A 224 -0.83 10.72 -27.77
CA SER A 224 -0.10 9.69 -28.50
C SER A 224 -0.17 9.88 -30.02
N MET A 225 0.85 9.38 -30.69
CA MET A 225 1.05 9.53 -32.12
C MET A 225 1.28 8.17 -32.78
N ASN A 226 0.83 8.06 -34.01
CA ASN A 226 1.05 6.91 -34.87
C ASN A 226 1.73 7.35 -36.18
N TRP A 227 2.97 6.92 -36.33
CA TRP A 227 3.77 7.19 -37.53
C TRP A 227 3.81 5.95 -38.43
N GLU A 228 3.22 6.03 -39.61
CA GLU A 228 3.18 4.99 -40.64
C GLU A 228 2.74 3.59 -40.21
N ASP A 229 2.05 3.48 -39.08
CA ASP A 229 1.71 2.20 -38.44
C ASP A 229 2.91 1.34 -38.04
N GLN A 230 4.09 1.94 -37.97
CA GLN A 230 5.35 1.32 -37.61
C GLN A 230 5.88 1.84 -36.29
N VAL A 231 5.77 3.15 -36.04
CA VAL A 231 6.22 3.78 -34.78
C VAL A 231 5.06 4.45 -34.10
N TYR A 232 4.88 4.11 -32.82
CA TYR A 232 3.91 4.76 -31.94
C TYR A 232 4.66 5.35 -30.76
N ALA A 233 4.35 6.58 -30.42
CA ALA A 233 4.93 7.27 -29.27
C ALA A 233 3.79 7.86 -28.43
N GLY A 234 3.99 7.95 -27.14
CA GLY A 234 2.97 8.48 -26.23
C GLY A 234 3.55 9.04 -24.94
N LEU A 235 2.82 10.01 -24.42
CA LEU A 235 3.04 10.67 -23.14
C LEU A 235 1.77 10.56 -22.32
N THR A 236 1.89 10.20 -21.04
CA THR A 236 0.79 10.26 -20.06
C THR A 236 1.25 11.07 -18.86
N ILE A 237 0.39 11.96 -18.39
CA ILE A 237 0.47 12.58 -17.06
C ILE A 237 -0.56 11.89 -16.18
N GLY A 238 -0.09 11.30 -15.10
CA GLY A 238 -0.93 10.63 -14.10
C GLY A 238 -1.09 11.51 -12.87
N VAL A 239 -2.33 11.63 -12.40
CA VAL A 239 -2.69 12.24 -11.11
C VAL A 239 -3.28 11.15 -10.23
N TYR A 240 -2.90 11.13 -8.97
CA TYR A 240 -3.30 10.10 -8.01
C TYR A 240 -4.01 10.74 -6.82
N ASP A 241 -5.01 10.05 -6.34
CA ASP A 241 -5.75 10.36 -5.11
C ASP A 241 -5.66 9.12 -4.20
N VAL A 242 -5.12 9.31 -3.02
CA VAL A 242 -4.87 8.28 -2.01
C VAL A 242 -5.87 8.43 -0.89
N ASP A 243 -6.50 7.33 -0.53
CA ASP A 243 -7.44 7.22 0.58
C ASP A 243 -7.26 5.81 1.17
N MET A 244 -6.62 5.70 2.33
CA MET A 244 -6.35 4.43 3.00
C MET A 244 -6.70 4.52 4.47
N HIS A 245 -7.55 3.60 4.90
CA HIS A 245 -7.91 3.41 6.29
C HIS A 245 -7.39 2.08 6.79
N THR A 246 -6.87 2.06 8.00
CA THR A 246 -6.44 0.85 8.70
C THR A 246 -7.03 0.86 10.11
N GLU A 247 -7.61 -0.25 10.52
CA GLU A 247 -8.10 -0.47 11.89
C GLU A 247 -7.55 -1.80 12.40
N THR A 248 -6.91 -1.76 13.55
CA THR A 248 -6.32 -2.92 14.21
C THR A 248 -6.91 -3.08 15.61
N ASP A 249 -7.47 -4.26 15.89
CA ASP A 249 -7.84 -4.69 17.23
C ASP A 249 -6.84 -5.74 17.72
N TYR A 250 -6.26 -5.48 18.85
CA TYR A 250 -5.31 -6.35 19.52
C TYR A 250 -5.72 -6.62 20.96
N SER A 251 -5.55 -7.84 21.45
CA SER A 251 -5.74 -8.17 22.85
C SER A 251 -4.80 -9.27 23.31
N GLU A 252 -4.35 -9.21 24.55
CA GLU A 252 -3.53 -10.22 25.21
C GLU A 252 -4.23 -10.76 26.45
N ILE A 253 -3.96 -12.02 26.76
CA ILE A 253 -4.24 -12.62 28.06
C ILE A 253 -2.97 -12.47 28.90
N LEU A 254 -2.95 -11.44 29.73
CA LEU A 254 -1.86 -11.18 30.66
C LEU A 254 -1.84 -12.21 31.78
N VAL A 255 -0.67 -12.42 32.39
CA VAL A 255 -0.44 -13.33 33.49
C VAL A 255 0.36 -12.61 34.57
N ASP A 256 -0.17 -12.63 35.80
CA ASP A 256 0.55 -12.13 36.98
C ASP A 256 1.44 -13.21 37.61
N ASN A 257 2.20 -12.81 38.63
CA ASN A 257 3.07 -13.71 39.41
C ASN A 257 2.34 -14.82 40.15
N ASN A 258 1.00 -14.73 40.29
CA ASN A 258 0.13 -15.71 40.93
C ASN A 258 -0.60 -16.61 39.93
N ASN A 259 -0.25 -16.55 38.65
CA ASN A 259 -0.94 -17.20 37.54
C ASN A 259 -2.42 -16.76 37.37
N GLN A 260 -2.80 -15.58 37.89
CA GLN A 260 -4.08 -14.99 37.54
C GLN A 260 -3.99 -14.37 36.14
N THR A 261 -5.07 -14.52 35.39
CA THR A 261 -5.14 -14.04 34.03
C THR A 261 -6.14 -12.92 33.87
N ASP A 262 -5.78 -11.89 33.08
CA ASP A 262 -6.64 -10.77 32.77
C ASP A 262 -6.42 -10.30 31.35
N ILE A 263 -7.26 -9.40 30.84
CA ILE A 263 -7.26 -9.03 29.42
C ILE A 263 -6.81 -7.58 29.24
N TYR A 264 -5.69 -7.43 28.51
CA TYR A 264 -5.28 -6.17 27.88
C TYR A 264 -5.90 -6.02 26.50
N ARG A 265 -6.29 -4.80 26.13
CA ARG A 265 -6.85 -4.48 24.81
C ARG A 265 -6.24 -3.21 24.25
N MET A 266 -6.01 -3.22 22.93
CA MET A 266 -5.56 -2.06 22.15
C MET A 266 -6.37 -1.96 20.86
N THR A 267 -6.82 -0.76 20.52
CA THR A 267 -7.38 -0.44 19.22
C THR A 267 -6.55 0.69 18.60
N ASN A 268 -6.07 0.47 17.38
CA ASN A 268 -5.36 1.48 16.59
C ASN A 268 -6.13 1.76 15.30
N SER A 269 -6.43 3.01 15.02
CA SER A 269 -7.06 3.48 13.80
C SER A 269 -6.14 4.47 13.10
N GLU A 270 -5.94 4.28 11.80
CA GLU A 270 -5.09 5.14 10.98
C GLU A 270 -5.78 5.50 9.67
N ILE A 271 -5.72 6.77 9.32
CA ILE A 271 -6.19 7.34 8.06
C ILE A 271 -5.01 7.98 7.35
N LEU A 272 -4.79 7.60 6.09
CA LEU A 272 -3.78 8.16 5.21
C LEU A 272 -4.43 8.68 3.95
N GLU A 273 -4.34 9.98 3.74
CA GLU A 273 -4.92 10.68 2.60
C GLU A 273 -3.85 11.48 1.86
N GLY A 274 -4.09 11.77 0.59
CA GLY A 274 -3.22 12.67 -0.15
C GLY A 274 -3.30 12.51 -1.66
N THR A 275 -2.40 13.21 -2.33
CA THR A 275 -2.37 13.26 -3.79
C THR A 275 -0.97 12.93 -4.32
N GLY A 276 -0.91 12.56 -5.60
CA GLY A 276 0.37 12.30 -6.26
C GLY A 276 0.34 12.60 -7.74
N VAL A 277 1.51 12.77 -8.34
CA VAL A 277 1.66 12.99 -9.79
C VAL A 277 2.82 12.21 -10.35
N ASP A 278 2.69 11.74 -11.58
CA ASP A 278 3.80 11.14 -12.35
C ASP A 278 3.73 11.48 -13.84
N VAL A 279 4.78 11.16 -14.55
CA VAL A 279 4.86 11.26 -16.01
C VAL A 279 5.33 9.92 -16.57
N LYS A 280 4.65 9.46 -17.62
CA LYS A 280 4.97 8.22 -18.33
C LYS A 280 5.27 8.50 -19.79
N LEU A 281 6.32 7.88 -20.30
CA LEU A 281 6.70 7.92 -21.70
C LEU A 281 6.68 6.51 -22.27
N GLY A 282 6.23 6.37 -23.50
CA GLY A 282 6.18 5.07 -24.17
C GLY A 282 6.49 5.14 -25.65
N ILE A 283 7.05 4.06 -26.15
CA ILE A 283 7.26 3.83 -27.57
C ILE A 283 6.86 2.39 -27.90
N ILE A 284 6.27 2.20 -29.09
CA ILE A 284 6.03 0.88 -29.67
C ILE A 284 6.53 0.90 -31.10
N LEU A 285 7.29 -0.13 -31.44
CA LEU A 285 7.87 -0.32 -32.76
C LEU A 285 7.29 -1.58 -33.42
N ARG A 286 6.98 -1.49 -34.69
CA ARG A 286 6.67 -2.60 -35.58
C ARG A 286 7.82 -2.73 -36.55
N PRO A 287 8.88 -3.51 -36.23
CA PRO A 287 10.16 -3.47 -36.94
C PRO A 287 10.10 -4.05 -38.37
N ILE A 288 9.10 -4.89 -38.65
CA ILE A 288 8.91 -5.55 -39.94
C ILE A 288 7.51 -5.19 -40.45
N GLU A 289 7.42 -4.55 -41.60
CA GLU A 289 6.16 -4.00 -42.13
C GLU A 289 5.11 -5.09 -42.41
N GLU A 290 5.53 -6.24 -42.97
CA GLU A 290 4.62 -7.37 -43.23
C GLU A 290 4.27 -8.17 -41.98
N SER A 291 5.03 -8.04 -40.90
CA SER A 291 4.80 -8.77 -39.64
C SER A 291 3.92 -7.97 -38.69
N PRO A 292 2.90 -8.59 -38.05
CA PRO A 292 2.14 -7.96 -36.99
C PRO A 292 2.90 -7.88 -35.64
N PHE A 293 4.13 -8.36 -35.58
CA PHE A 293 4.95 -8.34 -34.38
C PHE A 293 5.32 -6.91 -33.96
N ARG A 294 5.21 -6.64 -32.66
CA ARG A 294 5.49 -5.33 -32.06
C ARG A 294 6.33 -5.49 -30.81
N LEU A 295 7.23 -4.53 -30.61
CA LEU A 295 8.02 -4.36 -29.40
C LEU A 295 7.65 -3.03 -28.77
N GLY A 296 7.38 -3.02 -27.48
CA GLY A 296 7.06 -1.82 -26.70
C GLY A 296 8.03 -1.63 -25.56
N PHE A 297 8.38 -0.38 -25.32
CA PHE A 297 9.14 0.06 -24.16
C PHE A 297 8.44 1.26 -23.52
N SER A 298 8.38 1.30 -22.20
CA SER A 298 7.90 2.48 -21.48
C SER A 298 8.67 2.70 -20.19
N VAL A 299 8.71 3.95 -19.77
CA VAL A 299 9.28 4.40 -18.51
C VAL A 299 8.28 5.29 -17.79
N SER A 300 8.15 5.08 -16.50
CA SER A 300 7.38 5.95 -15.60
C SER A 300 8.32 6.57 -14.57
N THR A 301 8.20 7.87 -14.36
CA THR A 301 8.88 8.55 -13.26
C THR A 301 8.36 8.01 -11.92
N PRO A 302 9.04 8.29 -10.82
CA PRO A 302 8.43 8.17 -9.50
C PRO A 302 7.08 8.91 -9.45
N ILE A 303 6.14 8.36 -8.70
CA ILE A 303 4.97 9.11 -8.27
C ILE A 303 5.42 9.98 -7.10
N PHE A 304 5.18 11.27 -7.21
CA PHE A 304 5.48 12.26 -6.18
C PHE A 304 4.23 12.44 -5.34
N TYR A 305 4.15 11.72 -4.23
CA TYR A 305 3.05 11.82 -3.28
C TYR A 305 3.27 12.93 -2.27
N ASP A 306 2.19 13.65 -1.92
CA ASP A 306 2.06 14.56 -0.78
C ASP A 306 0.93 14.01 0.10
N LEU A 307 1.24 13.66 1.34
CA LEU A 307 0.41 12.80 2.19
C LEU A 307 0.24 13.39 3.58
N SER A 308 -0.95 13.22 4.13
CA SER A 308 -1.29 13.49 5.53
C SER A 308 -1.77 12.20 6.18
N GLN A 309 -1.24 11.90 7.35
CA GLN A 309 -1.60 10.74 8.15
C GLN A 309 -2.14 11.19 9.49
N HIS A 310 -3.26 10.59 9.90
CA HIS A 310 -3.86 10.73 11.21
C HIS A 310 -3.99 9.36 11.85
N SER A 311 -3.60 9.25 13.11
CA SER A 311 -3.66 8.01 13.88
C SER A 311 -4.33 8.25 15.23
N TYR A 312 -5.14 7.29 15.66
CA TYR A 312 -5.77 7.26 16.96
C TYR A 312 -5.45 5.92 17.63
N LEU A 313 -4.97 5.97 18.85
CA LEU A 313 -4.63 4.80 19.65
C LEU A 313 -5.41 4.82 20.96
N TYR A 314 -6.04 3.70 21.30
CA TYR A 314 -6.71 3.47 22.56
C TYR A 314 -6.17 2.19 23.20
N MET A 315 -5.90 2.24 24.50
CA MET A 315 -5.50 1.09 25.31
C MET A 315 -6.33 0.99 26.57
N CYS A 316 -6.59 -0.25 26.98
CA CYS A 316 -7.23 -0.58 28.24
C CYS A 316 -6.48 -1.76 28.86
N SER A 317 -5.93 -1.56 30.05
CA SER A 317 -5.24 -2.60 30.83
C SER A 317 -6.05 -2.99 32.06
N PRO A 318 -5.86 -4.20 32.60
CA PRO A 318 -6.58 -4.68 33.76
C PRO A 318 -5.94 -4.24 35.10
N TYR A 319 -5.09 -3.22 35.06
CA TYR A 319 -4.45 -2.74 36.28
C TYR A 319 -5.32 -1.71 36.99
N ASP A 320 -5.44 -1.84 38.32
CA ASP A 320 -6.21 -0.93 39.15
C ASP A 320 -5.60 0.48 39.14
N TYR A 321 -6.48 1.46 39.05
CA TYR A 321 -6.11 2.88 39.11
C TYR A 321 -6.95 3.57 40.23
N THR A 322 -6.27 4.29 41.11
CA THR A 322 -6.93 5.12 42.14
C THR A 322 -6.87 6.59 41.69
N ASP A 323 -8.02 7.20 41.52
CA ASP A 323 -8.13 8.60 41.12
C ASP A 323 -7.77 9.57 42.26
N LYS A 324 -7.78 10.88 42.00
CA LYS A 324 -7.45 11.91 42.98
C LYS A 324 -8.47 12.03 44.07
N GLU A 325 -9.67 11.57 43.83
CA GLU A 325 -10.79 11.51 44.79
C GLU A 325 -10.73 10.26 45.68
N GLY A 326 -9.74 9.37 45.45
CA GLY A 326 -9.54 8.15 46.23
C GLY A 326 -10.42 6.97 45.79
N THR A 327 -11.06 7.04 44.64
CA THR A 327 -11.85 5.93 44.08
C THR A 327 -10.94 5.01 43.28
N THR A 328 -10.95 3.73 43.58
CA THR A 328 -10.22 2.70 42.84
C THR A 328 -11.08 2.19 41.67
N HIS A 329 -10.53 2.25 40.47
CA HIS A 329 -11.10 1.71 39.23
C HIS A 329 -10.41 0.38 38.93
N PRO A 330 -11.13 -0.66 38.49
CA PRO A 330 -10.58 -2.00 38.28
C PRO A 330 -9.81 -2.15 36.96
N TYR A 331 -9.62 -1.08 36.22
CA TYR A 331 -8.88 -1.02 34.96
C TYR A 331 -8.38 0.39 34.68
N THR A 332 -7.31 0.51 33.90
CA THR A 332 -6.77 1.78 33.46
C THR A 332 -6.93 1.91 31.95
N GLU A 333 -7.45 3.04 31.50
CA GLU A 333 -7.59 3.34 30.07
C GLU A 333 -6.94 4.66 29.71
N ALA A 334 -6.32 4.71 28.51
CA ALA A 334 -5.76 5.92 27.94
C ALA A 334 -5.91 5.90 26.42
N ASP A 335 -5.99 7.08 25.83
CA ASP A 335 -6.07 7.27 24.40
C ASP A 335 -5.24 8.48 23.94
N GLY A 336 -4.89 8.51 22.67
CA GLY A 336 -4.18 9.63 22.06
C GLY A 336 -4.33 9.69 20.55
N GLU A 337 -4.25 10.89 20.03
CA GLU A 337 -4.27 11.18 18.61
C GLU A 337 -2.94 11.79 18.17
N THR A 338 -2.54 11.49 16.95
CA THR A 338 -1.33 12.05 16.35
C THR A 338 -1.52 12.24 14.85
N GLY A 339 -0.79 13.20 14.26
CA GLY A 339 -0.86 13.46 12.82
C GLY A 339 0.46 13.96 12.27
N ILE A 340 0.76 13.61 11.03
CA ILE A 340 2.00 14.00 10.35
C ILE A 340 1.79 14.15 8.85
N ASP A 341 2.40 15.19 8.27
CA ASP A 341 2.50 15.41 6.84
C ASP A 341 3.85 14.96 6.31
N TYR A 342 3.85 14.24 5.20
CA TYR A 342 5.08 13.78 4.56
C TYR A 342 4.92 13.52 3.07
N ARG A 343 6.05 13.34 2.39
CA ARG A 343 6.11 13.10 0.95
C ARG A 343 6.80 11.78 0.66
N ILE A 344 6.19 10.97 -0.20
CA ILE A 344 6.82 9.75 -0.72
C ILE A 344 7.09 9.92 -2.21
N ARG A 345 8.29 9.54 -2.63
CA ARG A 345 8.63 9.30 -4.04
C ARG A 345 8.69 7.81 -4.27
N SER A 346 7.82 7.29 -5.13
CA SER A 346 7.84 5.87 -5.48
C SER A 346 9.05 5.52 -6.36
N PRO A 347 9.37 4.24 -6.59
CA PRO A 347 10.41 3.83 -7.52
C PRO A 347 10.12 4.22 -8.97
N TRP A 348 11.17 4.41 -9.77
CA TRP A 348 11.08 4.38 -11.21
C TRP A 348 10.59 3.02 -11.71
N ARG A 349 9.81 3.01 -12.79
CA ARG A 349 9.33 1.79 -13.43
C ARG A 349 9.76 1.74 -14.87
N PHE A 350 10.23 0.56 -15.28
CA PHE A 350 10.62 0.26 -16.65
C PHE A 350 9.82 -0.95 -17.13
N ASN A 351 9.20 -0.82 -18.30
CA ASN A 351 8.38 -1.87 -18.88
C ASN A 351 8.90 -2.21 -20.29
N LEU A 352 9.06 -3.49 -20.56
CA LEU A 352 9.36 -4.06 -21.87
C LEU A 352 8.23 -5.00 -22.25
N SER A 353 7.67 -4.84 -23.43
CA SER A 353 6.53 -5.62 -23.89
C SER A 353 6.71 -6.10 -25.32
N MET A 354 6.07 -7.22 -25.63
CA MET A 354 5.97 -7.74 -26.99
C MET A 354 4.56 -8.20 -27.28
N GLY A 355 4.13 -8.05 -28.51
CA GLY A 355 2.81 -8.43 -28.94
C GLY A 355 2.79 -8.84 -30.41
N THR A 356 1.94 -9.82 -30.72
CA THR A 356 1.71 -10.26 -32.10
C THR A 356 0.30 -10.74 -32.30
N THR A 357 -0.13 -10.78 -33.56
CA THR A 357 -1.41 -11.39 -33.94
C THR A 357 -1.18 -12.46 -35.01
N VAL A 358 -1.89 -13.57 -34.90
CA VAL A 358 -1.87 -14.64 -35.91
C VAL A 358 -3.19 -14.58 -36.67
N GLY A 359 -3.11 -14.11 -37.90
CA GLY A 359 -4.30 -13.83 -38.70
C GLY A 359 -5.29 -12.91 -37.99
N ASN A 360 -6.58 -13.23 -38.13
CA ASN A 360 -7.67 -12.49 -37.48
C ASN A 360 -8.27 -13.23 -36.27
N TYR A 361 -7.59 -14.28 -35.76
CA TYR A 361 -8.18 -15.19 -34.79
C TYR A 361 -7.42 -15.29 -33.47
N LEU A 362 -6.14 -14.91 -33.40
CA LEU A 362 -5.36 -15.01 -32.18
C LEU A 362 -4.48 -13.76 -31.97
N ALA A 363 -4.48 -13.22 -30.78
CA ALA A 363 -3.54 -12.20 -30.32
C ALA A 363 -2.78 -12.71 -29.09
N LEU A 364 -1.47 -12.51 -29.06
CA LEU A 364 -0.56 -12.93 -27.99
C LEU A 364 0.20 -11.72 -27.48
N GLY A 365 0.29 -11.57 -26.16
CA GLY A 365 1.05 -10.54 -25.49
C GLY A 365 1.91 -11.10 -24.38
N ALA A 366 3.10 -10.53 -24.21
CA ALA A 366 3.98 -10.78 -23.09
C ALA A 366 4.61 -9.46 -22.63
N GLU A 367 4.85 -9.33 -21.33
CA GLU A 367 5.29 -8.09 -20.72
C GLU A 367 6.14 -8.36 -19.48
N TYR A 368 7.20 -7.59 -19.33
CA TYR A 368 8.04 -7.57 -18.14
C TYR A 368 8.18 -6.14 -17.64
N GLU A 369 7.90 -5.94 -16.35
CA GLU A 369 8.06 -4.66 -15.68
C GLU A 369 8.96 -4.83 -14.46
N VAL A 370 9.80 -3.84 -14.22
CA VAL A 370 10.63 -3.76 -13.02
C VAL A 370 10.46 -2.40 -12.34
N ALA A 371 10.22 -2.44 -11.02
CA ALA A 371 10.24 -1.29 -10.13
C ALA A 371 11.37 -1.47 -9.12
N HIS A 372 12.36 -0.59 -9.13
CA HIS A 372 13.56 -0.74 -8.31
C HIS A 372 13.44 0.05 -7.01
N SER A 373 13.20 -0.61 -5.88
CA SER A 373 12.94 0.01 -4.57
C SER A 373 13.98 1.03 -4.09
N LYS A 374 15.26 0.87 -4.46
CA LYS A 374 16.35 1.84 -4.17
C LYS A 374 16.11 3.27 -4.67
N GLY A 375 15.10 3.50 -5.50
CA GLY A 375 14.70 4.83 -5.95
C GLY A 375 13.61 5.47 -5.10
N ALA A 376 13.01 4.71 -4.19
CA ALA A 376 12.00 5.24 -3.28
C ALA A 376 12.65 6.16 -2.23
N GLN A 377 11.94 7.21 -1.84
CA GLN A 377 12.41 8.19 -0.87
C GLN A 377 11.24 8.67 -0.03
N VAL A 378 11.52 8.90 1.25
CA VAL A 378 10.62 9.62 2.14
C VAL A 378 11.21 10.99 2.46
N ARG A 379 10.36 11.99 2.56
CA ARG A 379 10.74 13.37 2.76
C ARG A 379 9.70 14.07 3.64
N TYR A 380 10.17 15.02 4.46
CA TYR A 380 9.29 15.84 5.30
C TYR A 380 9.27 17.28 4.78
N PRO A 381 8.11 17.94 4.73
CA PRO A 381 8.03 19.36 4.39
C PRO A 381 8.84 20.17 5.41
N GLU A 382 9.56 21.18 4.92
CA GLU A 382 10.20 22.20 5.77
C GLU A 382 9.24 23.39 5.79
N TYR A 383 8.73 23.75 6.95
CA TYR A 383 7.87 24.91 7.11
C TYR A 383 8.72 26.17 7.23
N ASP A 384 8.34 27.23 6.51
CA ASP A 384 8.97 28.53 6.65
C ASP A 384 8.26 29.28 7.79
N ASP A 385 9.05 29.91 8.68
CA ASP A 385 8.55 30.64 9.86
C ASP A 385 7.68 31.86 9.47
N TYR A 386 7.70 32.28 8.19
CA TYR A 386 7.04 33.52 7.75
C TYR A 386 5.65 33.32 7.13
N ASP A 387 5.41 32.29 6.34
CA ASP A 387 4.14 32.04 5.66
C ASP A 387 3.55 30.63 5.88
N GLY A 388 4.24 29.77 6.61
CA GLY A 388 3.79 28.43 6.96
C GLY A 388 3.75 27.45 5.78
N TYR A 389 4.11 27.87 4.57
CA TYR A 389 4.15 27.04 3.38
C TYR A 389 5.54 27.01 2.76
N THR A 390 6.10 25.82 2.60
CA THR A 390 7.33 25.65 1.83
C THR A 390 7.16 24.53 0.79
N THR A 391 7.69 24.79 -0.41
CA THR A 391 7.84 23.76 -1.44
C THR A 391 9.05 22.87 -1.16
N GLN A 392 9.92 23.27 -0.23
CA GLN A 392 11.12 22.52 0.13
C GLN A 392 10.76 21.35 1.05
N SER A 393 11.55 20.29 0.97
CA SER A 393 11.38 19.12 1.82
C SER A 393 12.72 18.44 2.08
N LYS A 394 12.96 18.08 3.32
CA LYS A 394 14.15 17.36 3.76
C LYS A 394 13.99 15.87 3.50
N ARG A 395 15.02 15.26 2.92
CA ARG A 395 15.07 13.83 2.67
C ARG A 395 15.41 13.08 3.96
N ASP A 396 14.67 12.02 4.24
CA ASP A 396 14.94 11.09 5.31
C ASP A 396 15.94 10.03 4.85
N ARG A 397 17.20 10.19 5.27
CA ARG A 397 18.26 9.27 4.87
C ARG A 397 18.25 7.97 5.68
N ALA A 398 17.78 8.01 6.92
CA ALA A 398 17.74 6.85 7.77
C ALA A 398 16.70 5.86 7.25
N LEU A 399 15.50 6.34 6.92
CA LEU A 399 14.46 5.52 6.34
C LEU A 399 14.79 5.03 4.92
N ASP A 400 15.50 5.82 4.11
CA ASP A 400 15.99 5.37 2.82
C ASP A 400 16.96 4.17 2.97
N HIS A 401 17.79 4.16 4.01
CA HIS A 401 18.65 3.01 4.34
C HIS A 401 17.84 1.77 4.70
N GLU A 402 16.75 1.91 5.43
CA GLU A 402 15.86 0.80 5.76
C GLU A 402 15.08 0.28 4.55
N ILE A 403 14.60 1.18 3.69
CA ILE A 403 14.01 0.80 2.41
C ILE A 403 15.00 -0.09 1.63
N ASP A 404 16.27 0.31 1.55
CA ASP A 404 17.30 -0.47 0.89
C ASP A 404 17.65 -1.79 1.64
N ALA A 405 17.55 -1.80 2.97
CA ALA A 405 17.80 -2.99 3.78
C ALA A 405 16.67 -4.01 3.71
N CYS A 406 15.41 -3.58 3.68
CA CYS A 406 14.23 -4.44 3.81
C CYS A 406 13.53 -4.73 2.48
N LEU A 407 13.52 -3.79 1.52
CA LEU A 407 12.85 -3.98 0.24
C LEU A 407 13.82 -4.44 -0.87
N LYS A 408 13.27 -5.08 -1.88
CA LYS A 408 13.96 -5.50 -3.10
C LYS A 408 13.21 -5.02 -4.34
N ALA A 409 13.85 -5.06 -5.50
CA ALA A 409 13.20 -4.78 -6.76
C ALA A 409 11.98 -5.69 -6.96
N VAL A 410 10.86 -5.10 -7.39
CA VAL A 410 9.66 -5.84 -7.73
C VAL A 410 9.64 -6.09 -9.23
N HIS A 411 9.58 -7.38 -9.58
CA HIS A 411 9.51 -7.87 -10.95
C HIS A 411 8.10 -8.34 -11.25
N THR A 412 7.52 -7.84 -12.34
CA THR A 412 6.19 -8.26 -12.80
C THR A 412 6.29 -8.90 -14.17
N PHE A 413 5.77 -10.12 -14.31
CA PHE A 413 5.66 -10.84 -15.58
C PHE A 413 4.19 -11.01 -15.94
N ARG A 414 3.83 -10.68 -17.18
CA ARG A 414 2.47 -10.79 -17.70
C ARG A 414 2.49 -11.51 -19.03
N ILE A 415 1.60 -12.49 -19.20
CA ILE A 415 1.35 -13.14 -20.48
C ILE A 415 -0.16 -13.25 -20.70
N GLY A 416 -0.58 -13.14 -21.95
CA GLY A 416 -1.99 -13.22 -22.29
C GLY A 416 -2.23 -13.65 -23.72
N ALA A 417 -3.39 -14.29 -23.93
CA ALA A 417 -3.88 -14.70 -25.20
C ALA A 417 -5.36 -14.33 -25.38
N GLU A 418 -5.71 -13.77 -26.54
CA GLU A 418 -7.08 -13.49 -26.95
C GLU A 418 -7.37 -14.28 -28.24
N ALA A 419 -8.34 -15.17 -28.21
CA ALA A 419 -8.74 -15.98 -29.36
C ALA A 419 -10.16 -15.63 -29.82
N ARG A 420 -10.38 -15.53 -31.12
CA ARG A 420 -11.70 -15.37 -31.72
C ARG A 420 -12.37 -16.73 -31.76
N LEU A 421 -13.40 -16.95 -30.92
CA LEU A 421 -14.13 -18.20 -30.82
C LEU A 421 -15.24 -18.32 -31.88
N ALA A 422 -15.91 -17.19 -32.16
CA ALA A 422 -16.95 -17.08 -33.17
C ALA A 422 -17.01 -15.64 -33.73
N ARG A 423 -17.92 -15.37 -34.66
CA ARG A 423 -18.11 -14.01 -35.19
C ARG A 423 -18.54 -13.06 -34.05
N GLY A 424 -17.65 -12.12 -33.72
CA GLY A 424 -17.87 -11.14 -32.65
C GLY A 424 -17.64 -11.65 -31.23
N VAL A 425 -17.29 -12.93 -31.02
CA VAL A 425 -17.06 -13.53 -29.70
C VAL A 425 -15.59 -13.87 -29.53
N PHE A 426 -15.02 -13.44 -28.41
CA PHE A 426 -13.61 -13.61 -28.06
C PHE A 426 -13.48 -14.27 -26.69
N GLY A 427 -12.57 -15.24 -26.59
CA GLY A 427 -12.12 -15.82 -25.32
C GLY A 427 -10.73 -15.30 -24.97
N ARG A 428 -10.45 -15.14 -23.69
CA ARG A 428 -9.16 -14.65 -23.18
C ARG A 428 -8.69 -15.48 -22.01
N ILE A 429 -7.40 -15.65 -21.95
CA ILE A 429 -6.74 -16.19 -20.79
C ILE A 429 -5.46 -15.37 -20.52
N GLY A 430 -5.11 -15.20 -19.26
CA GLY A 430 -3.93 -14.46 -18.87
C GLY A 430 -3.34 -14.94 -17.55
N TYR A 431 -2.07 -14.67 -17.39
CA TYR A 431 -1.32 -14.90 -16.17
C TYR A 431 -0.50 -13.66 -15.83
N ASN A 432 -0.49 -13.28 -14.57
CA ASN A 432 0.27 -12.16 -14.02
C ASN A 432 0.98 -12.61 -12.75
N TYR A 433 2.29 -12.46 -12.71
CA TYR A 433 3.13 -12.75 -11.55
C TYR A 433 3.79 -11.46 -11.08
N VAL A 434 3.76 -11.21 -9.77
CA VAL A 434 4.48 -10.11 -9.11
C VAL A 434 5.36 -10.70 -8.02
N SER A 435 6.66 -10.42 -8.06
CA SER A 435 7.58 -10.93 -7.04
C SER A 435 7.34 -10.28 -5.68
N ALA A 436 7.67 -10.99 -4.60
CA ALA A 436 7.58 -10.46 -3.25
C ALA A 436 8.45 -9.20 -3.08
N PRO A 437 7.93 -8.12 -2.48
CA PRO A 437 8.66 -6.86 -2.32
C PRO A 437 9.65 -6.90 -1.15
N PHE A 438 9.40 -7.71 -0.11
CA PHE A 438 10.21 -7.76 1.09
C PHE A 438 11.35 -8.78 1.00
N LYS A 439 12.49 -8.46 1.61
CA LYS A 439 13.54 -9.45 1.90
C LYS A 439 13.10 -10.38 3.03
N LYS A 440 13.76 -11.52 3.16
CA LYS A 440 13.37 -12.55 4.14
C LYS A 440 13.39 -12.06 5.58
N ASN A 441 14.29 -11.13 5.90
CA ASN A 441 14.48 -10.60 7.25
C ASN A 441 13.99 -9.13 7.34
N ALA A 442 13.00 -8.73 6.55
CA ALA A 442 12.39 -7.42 6.67
C ALA A 442 11.59 -7.34 7.98
N PHE A 443 11.77 -6.27 8.73
CA PHE A 443 11.09 -6.04 10.00
C PHE A 443 10.73 -4.56 10.15
N LEU A 444 9.80 -4.27 11.04
CA LEU A 444 9.48 -2.91 11.44
C LEU A 444 10.54 -2.41 12.44
N ASN A 445 11.47 -1.58 11.99
CA ASN A 445 12.47 -1.01 12.87
C ASN A 445 11.90 0.20 13.61
N LEU A 446 11.73 0.05 14.91
CA LEU A 446 11.16 1.06 15.78
C LEU A 446 12.20 2.04 16.32
N PHE A 447 13.49 1.81 16.04
CA PHE A 447 14.61 2.63 16.50
C PHE A 447 15.27 3.46 15.41
N THR A 448 14.60 3.61 14.26
CA THR A 448 15.15 4.39 13.15
C THR A 448 15.14 5.87 13.48
N ASP A 449 16.27 6.50 13.23
CA ASP A 449 16.47 7.94 13.37
C ASP A 449 15.75 8.72 12.26
N SER A 450 14.41 8.81 12.34
CA SER A 450 13.50 9.36 11.33
C SER A 450 12.35 10.18 11.95
N PRO A 451 11.88 11.30 11.30
CA PRO A 451 10.83 12.19 11.79
C PRO A 451 9.48 11.54 12.19
N SER A 452 9.06 10.44 11.64
CA SER A 452 7.77 9.84 11.97
C SER A 452 7.76 8.94 13.20
N TYR A 453 8.91 8.66 13.80
CA TYR A 453 8.99 7.83 15.00
C TYR A 453 8.07 8.36 16.12
N ALA A 454 8.13 9.67 16.40
CA ALA A 454 7.30 10.32 17.41
C ALA A 454 5.78 10.27 17.12
N TYR A 455 5.37 9.85 15.95
CA TYR A 455 3.96 9.75 15.53
C TYR A 455 3.51 8.31 15.29
N SER A 456 4.37 7.32 15.54
CA SER A 456 4.05 5.91 15.29
C SER A 456 3.14 5.36 16.39
N THR A 457 2.00 4.83 15.98
CA THR A 457 1.06 4.08 16.82
C THR A 457 1.01 2.60 16.45
N ASN A 458 1.64 2.21 15.33
CA ASN A 458 1.58 0.85 14.81
C ASN A 458 2.60 -0.06 15.49
N THR A 459 2.14 -1.26 15.83
CA THR A 459 2.97 -2.34 16.35
C THR A 459 3.16 -3.46 15.33
N ASP A 460 2.14 -3.68 14.51
CA ASP A 460 2.04 -4.80 13.60
C ASP A 460 2.64 -4.49 12.21
N TYR A 461 3.10 -5.55 11.56
CA TYR A 461 3.56 -5.49 10.18
C TYR A 461 3.33 -6.80 9.43
N VAL A 462 3.30 -6.73 8.09
CA VAL A 462 3.03 -7.87 7.21
C VAL A 462 4.05 -7.95 6.10
N ASN A 463 4.86 -8.99 6.10
CA ASN A 463 5.78 -9.30 5.01
C ASN A 463 5.01 -10.02 3.89
N LEU A 464 4.56 -9.26 2.90
CA LEU A 464 3.80 -9.77 1.77
C LEU A 464 4.66 -10.63 0.85
N GLY A 465 4.14 -11.80 0.51
CA GLY A 465 4.72 -12.71 -0.46
C GLY A 465 4.45 -12.31 -1.92
N ALA A 466 4.88 -13.17 -2.83
CA ALA A 466 4.62 -13.00 -4.25
C ALA A 466 3.13 -13.14 -4.59
N ILE A 467 2.69 -12.45 -5.65
CA ILE A 467 1.31 -12.51 -6.13
C ILE A 467 1.27 -13.32 -7.42
N ASN A 468 0.36 -14.28 -7.46
CA ASN A 468 0.00 -15.02 -8.67
C ASN A 468 -1.46 -14.70 -9.05
N ARG A 469 -1.68 -14.25 -10.28
CA ARG A 469 -3.03 -13.98 -10.79
C ARG A 469 -3.28 -14.80 -12.05
N ILE A 470 -4.39 -15.53 -12.07
CA ILE A 470 -4.91 -16.23 -13.24
C ILE A 470 -6.20 -15.55 -13.65
N THR A 471 -6.32 -15.27 -14.93
CA THR A 471 -7.49 -14.57 -15.48
C THR A 471 -8.11 -15.34 -16.64
N ALA A 472 -9.43 -15.31 -16.73
CA ALA A 472 -10.18 -15.84 -17.87
C ALA A 472 -11.31 -14.87 -18.20
N GLY A 473 -11.54 -14.62 -19.48
CA GLY A 473 -12.53 -13.65 -19.92
C GLY A 473 -13.24 -14.02 -21.22
N LEU A 474 -14.44 -13.49 -21.37
CA LEU A 474 -15.23 -13.54 -22.61
C LEU A 474 -15.56 -12.12 -23.05
N GLY A 475 -15.60 -11.91 -24.36
CA GLY A 475 -15.94 -10.61 -24.92
C GLY A 475 -16.82 -10.72 -26.15
N PHE A 476 -17.70 -9.75 -26.28
CA PHE A 476 -18.53 -9.57 -27.47
C PHE A 476 -18.18 -8.26 -28.17
N ARG A 477 -18.03 -8.28 -29.49
CA ARG A 477 -17.74 -7.12 -30.34
C ARG A 477 -18.81 -6.97 -31.41
N GLY A 478 -19.67 -5.98 -31.25
CA GLY A 478 -20.60 -5.53 -32.30
C GLY A 478 -19.97 -4.49 -33.23
N LYS A 479 -20.78 -3.79 -34.00
CA LYS A 479 -20.33 -2.72 -34.93
C LYS A 479 -19.83 -1.48 -34.18
N HIS A 480 -20.52 -1.11 -33.12
CA HIS A 480 -20.22 0.06 -32.28
C HIS A 480 -20.10 -0.34 -30.79
N PHE A 481 -20.99 -1.18 -30.28
CA PHE A 481 -20.97 -1.63 -28.90
C PHE A 481 -20.09 -2.84 -28.69
N TYR A 482 -19.49 -2.92 -27.52
CA TYR A 482 -18.83 -4.12 -27.03
C TYR A 482 -19.07 -4.31 -25.53
N ALA A 483 -18.99 -5.56 -25.12
CA ALA A 483 -19.09 -5.95 -23.72
C ALA A 483 -18.07 -7.05 -23.41
N ASP A 484 -17.44 -6.97 -22.26
CA ASP A 484 -16.46 -7.93 -21.78
C ASP A 484 -16.78 -8.33 -20.34
N ALA A 485 -16.59 -9.60 -20.04
CA ALA A 485 -16.63 -10.13 -18.69
C ALA A 485 -15.34 -10.89 -18.39
N THR A 486 -14.78 -10.72 -17.21
CA THR A 486 -13.54 -11.36 -16.80
C THR A 486 -13.61 -11.80 -15.34
N TYR A 487 -13.12 -13.00 -15.08
CA TYR A 487 -12.84 -13.52 -13.76
C TYR A 487 -11.34 -13.51 -13.52
N GLN A 488 -10.94 -13.07 -12.34
CA GLN A 488 -9.56 -13.07 -11.87
C GLN A 488 -9.51 -13.77 -10.51
N TYR A 489 -8.60 -14.72 -10.38
CA TYR A 489 -8.19 -15.30 -9.11
C TYR A 489 -6.79 -14.77 -8.77
N GLN A 490 -6.63 -14.23 -7.57
CA GLN A 490 -5.35 -13.81 -7.01
C GLN A 490 -5.01 -14.69 -5.82
N ALA A 491 -3.81 -15.27 -5.83
CA ALA A 491 -3.21 -15.97 -4.69
C ALA A 491 -2.03 -15.15 -4.17
N GLN A 492 -2.03 -14.86 -2.88
CA GLN A 492 -0.95 -14.19 -2.17
C GLN A 492 -0.91 -14.70 -0.73
N GLN A 493 0.29 -14.91 -0.21
CA GLN A 493 0.53 -15.21 1.20
C GLN A 493 1.31 -14.07 1.86
N GLY A 494 1.26 -14.01 3.18
CA GLY A 494 2.04 -13.06 3.98
C GLY A 494 2.39 -13.64 5.34
N ASP A 495 3.45 -13.12 5.92
CA ASP A 495 3.89 -13.39 7.29
C ASP A 495 3.50 -12.17 8.14
N VAL A 496 2.58 -12.35 9.09
CA VAL A 496 2.07 -11.31 9.98
C VAL A 496 2.77 -11.39 11.32
N TYR A 497 3.20 -10.24 11.81
CA TYR A 497 3.73 -10.03 13.14
C TYR A 497 2.87 -8.98 13.85
N ALA A 498 2.32 -9.33 15.01
CA ALA A 498 1.47 -8.43 15.78
C ALA A 498 2.25 -7.34 16.51
N PHE A 499 3.53 -7.59 16.79
CA PHE A 499 4.48 -6.64 17.37
C PHE A 499 5.92 -7.12 17.11
N HIS A 500 6.91 -6.30 17.48
CA HIS A 500 8.32 -6.63 17.35
C HIS A 500 9.02 -6.65 18.70
N VAL A 501 9.68 -7.76 19.02
CA VAL A 501 10.60 -7.89 20.15
C VAL A 501 11.92 -8.36 19.60
N ALA A 502 12.94 -7.51 19.68
CA ALA A 502 14.24 -7.82 19.11
C ALA A 502 14.95 -8.95 19.86
N GLU A 503 15.61 -9.86 19.14
CA GLU A 503 16.64 -10.74 19.69
C GLU A 503 17.94 -9.96 19.95
N ASP A 504 18.96 -10.65 20.47
CA ASP A 504 20.26 -10.06 20.79
C ASP A 504 20.98 -9.43 19.58
N ASP A 505 20.60 -9.79 18.34
CA ASP A 505 21.09 -9.20 17.10
C ASP A 505 20.43 -7.85 16.74
N GLY A 506 19.42 -7.44 17.49
CA GLY A 506 18.65 -6.21 17.28
C GLY A 506 17.76 -6.20 16.04
N ILE A 507 17.70 -7.28 15.29
CA ILE A 507 17.04 -7.39 13.97
C ILE A 507 15.98 -8.47 13.95
N THR A 508 16.30 -9.66 14.47
CA THR A 508 15.37 -10.80 14.45
C THR A 508 14.24 -10.59 15.44
N ASN A 509 13.02 -10.83 15.00
CA ASN A 509 11.86 -10.77 15.90
C ASN A 509 11.71 -12.12 16.63
N ARG A 510 11.68 -12.09 17.96
CA ARG A 510 11.38 -13.27 18.80
C ARG A 510 9.96 -13.79 18.57
N LEU A 511 9.02 -12.88 18.25
CA LEU A 511 7.65 -13.26 17.92
C LEU A 511 7.65 -14.02 16.58
N GLN A 512 7.09 -15.22 16.58
CA GLN A 512 6.98 -16.02 15.37
C GLN A 512 5.88 -15.46 14.44
N ALA A 513 6.18 -15.42 13.15
CA ALA A 513 5.23 -15.00 12.13
C ALA A 513 4.00 -15.90 12.08
N GLN A 514 2.83 -15.30 11.97
CA GLN A 514 1.60 -15.99 11.62
C GLN A 514 1.38 -15.92 10.11
N LYS A 515 1.26 -17.09 9.45
CA LYS A 515 1.00 -17.14 8.00
C LYS A 515 -0.44 -16.83 7.69
N VAL A 516 -0.66 -15.96 6.72
CA VAL A 516 -2.00 -15.58 6.24
C VAL A 516 -2.12 -15.78 4.75
N ASP A 517 -3.32 -16.19 4.33
CA ASP A 517 -3.71 -16.28 2.92
C ASP A 517 -4.56 -15.07 2.56
N LEU A 518 -4.05 -14.25 1.64
CA LEU A 518 -4.67 -13.02 1.16
C LEU A 518 -5.28 -13.22 -0.24
N ASN A 519 -5.93 -14.36 -0.43
CA ASN A 519 -6.52 -14.74 -1.70
C ASN A 519 -7.76 -13.90 -2.02
N ARG A 520 -7.93 -13.53 -3.30
CA ARG A 520 -9.06 -12.72 -3.77
C ARG A 520 -9.65 -13.29 -5.05
N HIS A 521 -10.97 -13.20 -5.15
CA HIS A 521 -11.73 -13.45 -6.38
C HIS A 521 -12.29 -12.10 -6.86
N ASN A 522 -12.11 -11.81 -8.14
CA ASN A 522 -12.63 -10.59 -8.75
C ASN A 522 -13.39 -10.93 -10.02
N VAL A 523 -14.61 -10.41 -10.16
CA VAL A 523 -15.43 -10.52 -11.37
C VAL A 523 -15.64 -9.12 -11.90
N MET A 524 -15.29 -8.89 -13.16
CA MET A 524 -15.30 -7.58 -13.80
C MET A 524 -16.18 -7.59 -15.05
N PHE A 525 -16.87 -6.48 -15.28
CA PHE A 525 -17.69 -6.25 -16.46
C PHE A 525 -17.34 -4.89 -17.06
N THR A 526 -17.08 -4.89 -18.36
CA THR A 526 -16.86 -3.67 -19.14
C THR A 526 -17.89 -3.55 -20.24
N ILE A 527 -18.43 -2.36 -20.41
CA ILE A 527 -19.21 -1.98 -21.58
C ILE A 527 -18.52 -0.80 -22.27
N GLY A 528 -18.55 -0.78 -23.58
CA GLY A 528 -17.96 0.32 -24.33
C GLY A 528 -18.60 0.57 -25.69
N TYR A 529 -18.31 1.74 -26.23
CA TYR A 529 -18.85 2.21 -27.49
C TYR A 529 -17.77 2.86 -28.36
N LYS A 530 -17.72 2.45 -29.66
CA LYS A 530 -16.80 2.97 -30.67
C LYS A 530 -17.56 3.77 -31.72
N PHE A 531 -17.07 4.97 -32.00
CA PHE A 531 -17.70 5.90 -32.93
C PHE A 531 -16.71 6.55 -33.90
#